data_7878783165c3f1b1eb4c3c0871d36c7e
#
_entry.id   7878783165c3f1b1eb4c3c0871d36c7e
#
_cell.length_a   1.000
_cell.length_b   1.000
_cell.length_c   1.000
_cell.angle_alpha   90.00
_cell.angle_beta   90.00
_cell.angle_gamma   90.00
#
_symmetry.space_group_name_H-M   'P 1'
#
loop_
_entity.id
_entity.type
_entity.pdbx_description
1 polymer ?
#
loop_
_entity_poly.entity_id
_entity_poly.type
_entity_poly.pdbx_seq_one_letter_code
_entity_poly.pdbx_strand_id
1 'polypeptide(L)'
;MKCKITPELSSKDWKEFCSRFHFDNDKLPLIRAIYTAMLPLVDAFAYYSIKQDLPGVSLAHYAYGLVTLGNGADELSELYLNHEQLEEAYIADCLSLMLLSNAYEQFAKAVEEESSLYAIELSFLGDEYPLELLPEIFEHVSPDGIHLTGSNMLMPLKTAALIIKLDSQKQKNIKELCNTLSLIHI
;
A
#
# COMPACT_ATOMS: atom_id res chain seq x y z
N MET A 1 13.08 -4.13 9.66
CA MET A 1 13.71 -4.12 8.31
C MET A 1 13.11 -3.00 7.47
N LYS A 2 13.82 -2.54 6.40
CA LYS A 2 13.33 -1.49 5.48
C LYS A 2 13.69 -1.89 4.05
N CYS A 3 12.75 -1.80 3.12
CA CYS A 3 13.03 -1.94 1.70
C CYS A 3 12.46 -0.76 0.90
N LYS A 4 13.20 -0.33 -0.13
CA LYS A 4 12.72 0.66 -1.10
C LYS A 4 11.77 -0.02 -2.05
N ILE A 5 10.66 0.63 -2.35
CA ILE A 5 9.65 0.19 -3.30
C ILE A 5 9.61 1.17 -4.47
N THR A 6 9.42 0.67 -5.67
CA THR A 6 9.26 1.51 -6.87
C THR A 6 7.95 1.11 -7.57
N PRO A 7 6.81 1.60 -7.07
CA PRO A 7 5.52 1.22 -7.63
C PRO A 7 5.31 1.88 -9.00
N GLU A 8 4.88 1.07 -9.97
CA GLU A 8 4.60 1.53 -11.33
C GLU A 8 3.34 0.85 -11.88
N LEU A 9 2.61 1.54 -12.75
CA LEU A 9 1.45 1.00 -13.44
C LEU A 9 1.85 0.37 -14.78
N SER A 10 1.54 -0.91 -14.95
CA SER A 10 1.71 -1.64 -16.21
C SER A 10 0.63 -1.29 -17.23
N SER A 11 0.82 -1.72 -18.47
CA SER A 11 -0.20 -1.55 -19.53
C SER A 11 -1.54 -2.20 -19.21
N LYS A 12 -1.55 -3.24 -18.37
CA LYS A 12 -2.78 -3.90 -17.89
C LYS A 12 -3.48 -3.05 -16.85
N ASP A 13 -2.71 -2.44 -15.95
CA ASP A 13 -3.25 -1.64 -14.85
C ASP A 13 -3.98 -0.39 -15.35
N TRP A 14 -3.58 0.18 -16.49
CA TRP A 14 -4.32 1.29 -17.13
C TRP A 14 -5.75 0.93 -17.56
N LYS A 15 -5.96 -0.28 -18.09
CA LYS A 15 -7.31 -0.74 -18.45
C LYS A 15 -8.15 -0.99 -17.21
N GLU A 16 -7.53 -1.59 -16.20
CA GLU A 16 -8.16 -1.84 -14.91
C GLU A 16 -8.51 -0.53 -14.20
N PHE A 17 -7.63 0.48 -14.23
CA PHE A 17 -7.85 1.80 -13.66
C PHE A 17 -9.12 2.45 -14.17
N CYS A 18 -9.27 2.59 -15.49
CA CYS A 18 -10.44 3.22 -16.08
C CYS A 18 -11.74 2.46 -15.73
N SER A 19 -11.71 1.13 -15.79
CA SER A 19 -12.86 0.30 -15.44
C SER A 19 -13.24 0.41 -13.96
N ARG A 20 -12.25 0.40 -13.08
CA ARG A 20 -12.43 0.39 -11.62
C ARG A 20 -12.97 1.72 -11.10
N PHE A 21 -12.44 2.83 -11.60
CA PHE A 21 -12.78 4.17 -11.15
C PHE A 21 -13.78 4.88 -12.07
N HIS A 22 -14.36 4.15 -13.04
CA HIS A 22 -15.41 4.62 -13.95
C HIS A 22 -15.02 5.83 -14.79
N PHE A 23 -13.76 5.88 -15.23
CA PHE A 23 -13.30 6.93 -16.14
C PHE A 23 -13.54 6.54 -17.61
N ASP A 24 -14.00 7.50 -18.38
CA ASP A 24 -14.13 7.37 -19.83
C ASP A 24 -12.74 7.43 -20.51
N ASN A 25 -12.64 6.85 -21.71
CA ASN A 25 -11.35 6.78 -22.43
C ASN A 25 -10.80 8.16 -22.86
N ASP A 26 -11.64 9.17 -23.00
CA ASP A 26 -11.26 10.54 -23.31
C ASP A 26 -10.46 11.21 -22.16
N LYS A 27 -10.59 10.70 -20.92
CA LYS A 27 -9.83 11.15 -19.76
C LYS A 27 -8.40 10.59 -19.69
N LEU A 28 -8.07 9.57 -20.48
CA LEU A 28 -6.74 8.94 -20.44
C LEU A 28 -5.56 9.91 -20.59
N PRO A 29 -5.60 10.94 -21.46
CA PRO A 29 -4.51 11.91 -21.57
C PRO A 29 -4.31 12.68 -20.25
N LEU A 30 -5.38 13.13 -19.60
CA LEU A 30 -5.32 13.82 -18.30
C LEU A 30 -4.78 12.88 -17.20
N ILE A 31 -5.31 11.67 -17.11
CA ILE A 31 -4.88 10.66 -16.12
C ILE A 31 -3.37 10.39 -16.27
N ARG A 32 -2.88 10.23 -17.49
CA ARG A 32 -1.44 10.01 -17.76
C ARG A 32 -0.59 11.22 -17.42
N ALA A 33 -1.08 12.43 -17.65
CA ALA A 33 -0.37 13.65 -17.28
C ALA A 33 -0.20 13.75 -15.75
N ILE A 34 -1.28 13.47 -14.99
CA ILE A 34 -1.24 13.46 -13.53
C ILE A 34 -0.32 12.35 -13.01
N TYR A 35 -0.38 11.14 -13.58
CA TYR A 35 0.52 10.06 -13.24
C TYR A 35 1.99 10.43 -13.45
N THR A 36 2.31 11.06 -14.58
CA THR A 36 3.67 11.50 -14.90
C THR A 36 4.16 12.57 -13.91
N ALA A 37 3.28 13.46 -13.46
CA ALA A 37 3.58 14.45 -12.42
C ALA A 37 3.77 13.81 -11.04
N MET A 38 3.01 12.76 -10.73
CA MET A 38 3.03 12.07 -9.44
C MET A 38 4.27 11.20 -9.23
N LEU A 39 4.69 10.44 -10.25
CA LEU A 39 5.77 9.44 -10.11
C LEU A 39 7.05 9.98 -9.44
N PRO A 40 7.61 11.14 -9.84
CA PRO A 40 8.82 11.67 -9.21
C PRO A 40 8.63 12.13 -7.75
N LEU A 41 7.39 12.28 -7.30
CA LEU A 41 7.04 12.68 -5.94
C LEU A 41 6.87 11.47 -5.01
N VAL A 42 6.68 10.28 -5.58
CA VAL A 42 6.50 9.05 -4.81
C VAL A 42 7.83 8.59 -4.21
N ASP A 43 7.89 8.49 -2.90
CA ASP A 43 9.03 7.99 -2.13
C ASP A 43 8.59 6.79 -1.28
N ALA A 44 8.33 5.67 -1.96
CA ALA A 44 7.70 4.51 -1.35
C ALA A 44 8.70 3.58 -0.64
N PHE A 45 8.30 3.13 0.55
CA PHE A 45 9.03 2.17 1.37
C PHE A 45 8.10 1.17 2.04
N ALA A 46 8.63 0.00 2.35
CA ALA A 46 8.07 -0.89 3.36
C ALA A 46 9.01 -0.98 4.57
N TYR A 47 8.43 -0.88 5.76
CA TYR A 47 9.08 -1.12 7.05
C TYR A 47 8.42 -2.35 7.65
N TYR A 48 9.19 -3.39 7.97
CA TYR A 48 8.59 -4.67 8.33
C TYR A 48 9.44 -5.49 9.30
N SER A 49 8.81 -6.47 9.90
CA SER A 49 9.43 -7.50 10.72
C SER A 49 8.92 -8.87 10.32
N ILE A 50 9.80 -9.87 10.41
CA ILE A 50 9.48 -11.29 10.16
C ILE A 50 9.73 -12.06 11.46
N LYS A 51 8.78 -12.90 11.85
CA LYS A 51 8.91 -13.82 13.00
C LYS A 51 9.09 -13.14 14.38
N GLN A 52 8.56 -11.95 14.58
CA GLN A 52 8.42 -11.40 15.93
C GLN A 52 7.01 -11.67 16.44
N ASP A 53 6.89 -12.03 17.72
CA ASP A 53 5.59 -12.28 18.34
C ASP A 53 4.77 -10.99 18.40
N LEU A 54 3.56 -11.03 17.86
CA LEU A 54 2.54 -10.02 18.03
C LEU A 54 1.43 -10.57 18.91
N PRO A 55 0.96 -9.81 19.91
CA PRO A 55 -0.14 -10.22 20.77
C PRO A 55 -1.39 -10.54 19.94
N GLY A 56 -1.99 -11.68 20.19
CA GLY A 56 -3.22 -12.11 19.52
C GLY A 56 -3.02 -12.67 18.10
N VAL A 57 -1.80 -12.68 17.57
CA VAL A 57 -1.48 -13.31 16.28
C VAL A 57 -0.89 -14.70 16.52
N SER A 58 -1.71 -15.74 16.31
CA SER A 58 -1.31 -17.15 16.52
C SER A 58 -1.02 -17.83 15.17
N LEU A 59 0.03 -17.39 14.49
CA LEU A 59 0.50 -17.96 13.22
C LEU A 59 1.89 -18.56 13.39
N ALA A 60 2.16 -19.68 12.73
CA ALA A 60 3.48 -20.32 12.76
C ALA A 60 4.54 -19.47 12.04
N HIS A 61 4.16 -18.84 10.92
CA HIS A 61 5.03 -17.98 10.12
C HIS A 61 4.23 -16.80 9.58
N TYR A 62 4.71 -15.61 9.86
CA TYR A 62 4.11 -14.37 9.34
C TYR A 62 5.13 -13.23 9.29
N ALA A 63 4.82 -12.24 8.52
CA ALA A 63 5.46 -10.93 8.55
C ALA A 63 4.39 -9.85 8.76
N TYR A 64 4.80 -8.74 9.30
CA TYR A 64 3.95 -7.56 9.40
C TYR A 64 4.75 -6.30 9.11
N GLY A 65 4.08 -5.27 8.67
CA GLY A 65 4.76 -4.03 8.35
C GLY A 65 3.85 -2.90 7.91
N LEU A 66 4.50 -1.79 7.63
CA LEU A 66 3.91 -0.56 7.12
C LEU A 66 4.42 -0.33 5.71
N VAL A 67 3.52 -0.08 4.77
CA VAL A 67 3.85 0.29 3.39
C VAL A 67 3.35 1.71 3.15
N THR A 68 4.22 2.58 2.65
CA THR A 68 3.90 3.99 2.38
C THR A 68 4.31 4.40 0.97
N LEU A 69 3.60 5.36 0.38
CA LEU A 69 4.03 6.07 -0.84
C LEU A 69 4.84 7.34 -0.53
N GLY A 70 4.99 7.70 0.75
CA GLY A 70 5.53 9.00 1.17
C GLY A 70 4.51 10.14 1.05
N ASN A 71 4.94 11.36 1.34
CA ASN A 71 4.06 12.55 1.37
C ASN A 71 3.67 13.05 -0.02
N GLY A 72 4.49 12.84 -1.05
CA GLY A 72 4.37 13.54 -2.32
C GLY A 72 3.06 13.27 -3.07
N ALA A 73 2.44 12.09 -2.89
CA ALA A 73 1.14 11.80 -3.48
C ALA A 73 0.01 12.60 -2.80
N ASP A 74 0.06 12.73 -1.47
CA ASP A 74 -0.90 13.53 -0.70
C ASP A 74 -0.73 15.02 -1.00
N GLU A 75 0.50 15.52 -1.05
CA GLU A 75 0.84 16.91 -1.39
C GLU A 75 0.34 17.30 -2.80
N LEU A 76 0.44 16.40 -3.78
CA LEU A 76 -0.06 16.63 -5.13
C LEU A 76 -1.60 16.73 -5.14
N SER A 77 -2.28 15.83 -4.45
CA SER A 77 -3.75 15.87 -4.34
C SER A 77 -4.22 17.17 -3.66
N GLU A 78 -3.56 17.56 -2.57
CA GLU A 78 -3.84 18.81 -1.87
C GLU A 78 -3.56 20.05 -2.74
N LEU A 79 -2.49 20.01 -3.54
CA LEU A 79 -2.18 21.10 -4.49
C LEU A 79 -3.33 21.30 -5.49
N TYR A 80 -3.87 20.22 -6.06
CA TYR A 80 -5.03 20.31 -6.96
C TYR A 80 -6.27 20.84 -6.26
N LEU A 81 -6.56 20.37 -5.03
CA LEU A 81 -7.69 20.86 -4.24
C LEU A 81 -7.58 22.37 -3.97
N ASN A 82 -6.39 22.86 -3.61
CA ASN A 82 -6.15 24.28 -3.33
C ASN A 82 -6.29 25.18 -4.57
N HIS A 83 -6.22 24.60 -5.78
CA HIS A 83 -6.45 25.29 -7.05
C HIS A 83 -7.85 25.04 -7.63
N GLU A 84 -8.77 24.47 -6.85
CA GLU A 84 -10.14 24.13 -7.26
C GLU A 84 -10.21 23.12 -8.42
N GLN A 85 -9.15 22.34 -8.63
CA GLN A 85 -9.02 21.29 -9.65
C GLN A 85 -9.51 19.95 -9.07
N LEU A 86 -10.82 19.84 -8.83
CA LEU A 86 -11.42 18.71 -8.11
C LEU A 86 -11.30 17.38 -8.88
N GLU A 87 -11.39 17.43 -10.21
CA GLU A 87 -11.23 16.24 -11.05
C GLU A 87 -9.79 15.71 -10.99
N GLU A 88 -8.81 16.59 -11.09
CA GLU A 88 -7.39 16.24 -11.00
C GLU A 88 -7.03 15.68 -9.63
N ALA A 89 -7.55 16.26 -8.56
CA ALA A 89 -7.38 15.79 -7.20
C ALA A 89 -7.94 14.36 -7.03
N TYR A 90 -9.14 14.10 -7.53
CA TYR A 90 -9.76 12.79 -7.51
C TYR A 90 -8.97 11.76 -8.32
N ILE A 91 -8.50 12.12 -9.51
CA ILE A 91 -7.64 11.24 -10.33
C ILE A 91 -6.33 10.94 -9.59
N ALA A 92 -5.70 11.94 -8.96
CA ALA A 92 -4.48 11.75 -8.18
C ALA A 92 -4.70 10.76 -7.03
N ASP A 93 -5.81 10.86 -6.33
CA ASP A 93 -6.20 9.93 -5.27
C ASP A 93 -6.37 8.50 -5.80
N CYS A 94 -7.11 8.32 -6.90
CA CYS A 94 -7.30 7.01 -7.52
C CYS A 94 -5.98 6.40 -8.01
N LEU A 95 -5.07 7.20 -8.58
CA LEU A 95 -3.73 6.76 -8.99
C LEU A 95 -2.90 6.32 -7.79
N SER A 96 -2.97 7.06 -6.69
CA SER A 96 -2.27 6.70 -5.45
C SER A 96 -2.73 5.35 -4.90
N LEU A 97 -4.03 5.04 -4.96
CA LEU A 97 -4.56 3.73 -4.55
C LEU A 97 -4.00 2.59 -5.40
N MET A 98 -3.91 2.78 -6.72
CA MET A 98 -3.33 1.77 -7.62
C MET A 98 -1.82 1.59 -7.39
N LEU A 99 -1.09 2.68 -7.17
CA LEU A 99 0.34 2.62 -6.82
C LEU A 99 0.56 1.93 -5.48
N LEU A 100 -0.29 2.20 -4.51
CA LEU A 100 -0.21 1.56 -3.19
C LEU A 100 -0.50 0.05 -3.28
N SER A 101 -1.48 -0.36 -4.10
CA SER A 101 -1.73 -1.78 -4.38
C SER A 101 -0.50 -2.46 -5.01
N ASN A 102 0.16 -1.81 -5.96
CA ASN A 102 1.41 -2.31 -6.54
C ASN A 102 2.56 -2.36 -5.50
N ALA A 103 2.60 -1.39 -4.58
CA ALA A 103 3.56 -1.40 -3.48
C ALA A 103 3.36 -2.59 -2.54
N TYR A 104 2.12 -3.03 -2.29
CA TYR A 104 1.86 -4.25 -1.50
C TYR A 104 2.39 -5.51 -2.21
N GLU A 105 2.24 -5.61 -3.53
CA GLU A 105 2.81 -6.72 -4.30
C GLU A 105 4.33 -6.79 -4.16
N GLN A 106 5.01 -5.63 -4.24
CA GLN A 106 6.46 -5.56 -4.09
C GLN A 106 6.90 -5.87 -2.65
N PHE A 107 6.16 -5.39 -1.67
CA PHE A 107 6.40 -5.71 -0.27
C PHE A 107 6.28 -7.21 -0.01
N ALA A 108 5.22 -7.86 -0.48
CA ALA A 108 5.03 -9.29 -0.32
C ALA A 108 6.18 -10.09 -0.98
N LYS A 109 6.67 -9.67 -2.15
CA LYS A 109 7.84 -10.27 -2.80
C LYS A 109 9.11 -10.11 -1.96
N ALA A 110 9.35 -8.93 -1.40
CA ALA A 110 10.51 -8.69 -0.53
C ALA A 110 10.47 -9.60 0.72
N VAL A 111 9.29 -9.81 1.28
CA VAL A 111 9.09 -10.73 2.41
C VAL A 111 9.34 -12.19 2.00
N GLU A 112 8.87 -12.63 0.82
CA GLU A 112 9.15 -13.98 0.31
C GLU A 112 10.67 -14.21 0.11
N GLU A 113 11.35 -13.25 -0.49
CA GLU A 113 12.82 -13.33 -0.74
C GLU A 113 13.61 -13.41 0.57
N GLU A 114 13.25 -12.60 1.58
CA GLU A 114 13.94 -12.54 2.87
C GLU A 114 13.63 -13.77 3.74
N SER A 115 12.38 -14.24 3.77
CA SER A 115 11.95 -15.36 4.61
C SER A 115 12.24 -16.73 4.01
N SER A 116 12.42 -16.81 2.69
CA SER A 116 12.42 -18.06 1.91
C SER A 116 11.11 -18.87 2.06
N LEU A 117 10.01 -18.18 2.33
CA LEU A 117 8.64 -18.71 2.43
C LEU A 117 7.75 -18.00 1.42
N TYR A 118 6.59 -18.57 1.15
CA TYR A 118 5.61 -17.99 0.23
C TYR A 118 4.51 -17.24 0.99
N ALA A 119 4.15 -16.07 0.53
CA ALA A 119 2.97 -15.36 0.99
C ALA A 119 1.71 -16.12 0.53
N ILE A 120 0.85 -16.47 1.47
CA ILE A 120 -0.39 -17.21 1.20
C ILE A 120 -1.63 -16.37 1.49
N GLU A 121 -1.49 -15.30 2.26
CA GLU A 121 -2.56 -14.38 2.63
C GLU A 121 -1.99 -13.03 3.00
N LEU A 122 -2.68 -11.95 2.58
CA LEU A 122 -2.41 -10.57 2.99
C LEU A 122 -3.69 -10.02 3.63
N SER A 123 -3.55 -9.43 4.81
CA SER A 123 -4.67 -8.83 5.55
C SER A 123 -4.29 -7.43 6.03
N PHE A 124 -5.22 -6.47 5.93
CA PHE A 124 -5.09 -5.18 6.58
C PHE A 124 -5.41 -5.29 8.07
N LEU A 125 -4.81 -4.41 8.87
CA LEU A 125 -5.32 -4.16 10.21
C LEU A 125 -6.70 -3.49 10.10
N GLY A 126 -7.61 -3.98 10.96
CA GLY A 126 -9.03 -3.56 10.91
C GLY A 126 -9.94 -4.54 10.16
N ASP A 127 -9.38 -5.47 9.37
CA ASP A 127 -10.13 -6.58 8.76
C ASP A 127 -10.11 -7.81 9.68
N GLU A 128 -9.12 -8.69 9.50
CA GLU A 128 -8.98 -9.91 10.32
C GLU A 128 -8.24 -9.67 11.64
N TYR A 129 -7.40 -8.64 11.69
CA TYR A 129 -6.59 -8.29 12.84
C TYR A 129 -7.02 -6.94 13.41
N PRO A 130 -7.10 -6.80 14.75
CA PRO A 130 -7.57 -5.58 15.38
C PRO A 130 -6.62 -4.40 15.15
N LEU A 131 -7.19 -3.19 14.98
CA LEU A 131 -6.42 -1.95 14.82
C LEU A 131 -5.55 -1.61 16.04
N GLU A 132 -5.90 -2.15 17.20
CA GLU A 132 -5.17 -2.01 18.45
C GLU A 132 -3.74 -2.57 18.39
N LEU A 133 -3.42 -3.41 17.40
CA LEU A 133 -2.05 -3.87 17.12
C LEU A 133 -1.16 -2.81 16.46
N LEU A 134 -1.74 -1.76 15.91
CA LEU A 134 -1.00 -0.75 15.14
C LEU A 134 0.12 -0.06 15.93
N PRO A 135 -0.09 0.39 17.19
CA PRO A 135 0.98 0.99 17.98
C PRO A 135 2.16 0.04 18.20
N GLU A 136 1.90 -1.25 18.43
CA GLU A 136 2.93 -2.25 18.65
C GLU A 136 3.72 -2.55 17.36
N ILE A 137 3.02 -2.71 16.23
CA ILE A 137 3.67 -2.82 14.92
C ILE A 137 4.55 -1.61 14.66
N PHE A 138 4.04 -0.40 14.90
CA PHE A 138 4.75 0.84 14.71
C PHE A 138 6.04 0.91 15.55
N GLU A 139 5.98 0.50 16.81
CA GLU A 139 7.14 0.44 17.70
C GLU A 139 8.19 -0.57 17.19
N HIS A 140 7.76 -1.77 16.80
CA HIS A 140 8.65 -2.83 16.35
C HIS A 140 9.36 -2.50 15.03
N VAL A 141 8.66 -1.90 14.06
CA VAL A 141 9.26 -1.60 12.76
C VAL A 141 10.01 -0.27 12.75
N SER A 142 9.73 0.61 13.73
CA SER A 142 10.37 1.92 13.92
C SER A 142 10.51 2.68 12.60
N PRO A 143 9.41 3.03 11.92
CA PRO A 143 9.45 3.60 10.59
C PRO A 143 9.99 5.03 10.63
N ASP A 144 10.75 5.39 9.60
CA ASP A 144 11.23 6.76 9.39
C ASP A 144 10.26 7.51 8.47
N GLY A 145 9.87 8.73 8.83
CA GLY A 145 8.96 9.57 8.04
C GLY A 145 7.48 9.17 8.09
N ILE A 146 7.11 8.16 8.88
CA ILE A 146 5.71 7.80 9.16
C ILE A 146 5.39 8.23 10.59
N HIS A 147 4.19 8.76 10.80
CA HIS A 147 3.70 9.18 12.12
C HIS A 147 2.37 8.50 12.44
N LEU A 148 2.20 8.18 13.71
CA LEU A 148 0.92 7.73 14.25
C LEU A 148 0.26 8.93 14.97
N THR A 149 -0.94 9.31 14.52
CA THR A 149 -1.70 10.38 15.17
C THR A 149 -2.28 9.92 16.49
N GLY A 150 -2.75 10.86 17.33
CA GLY A 150 -3.43 10.52 18.58
C GLY A 150 -4.74 9.73 18.42
N SER A 151 -5.30 9.68 17.20
CA SER A 151 -6.45 8.85 16.82
C SER A 151 -6.05 7.53 16.15
N ASN A 152 -4.79 7.13 16.23
CA ASN A 152 -4.23 5.94 15.58
C ASN A 152 -4.34 5.94 14.06
N MET A 153 -4.32 7.10 13.42
CA MET A 153 -4.20 7.20 11.97
C MET A 153 -2.73 7.29 11.55
N LEU A 154 -2.38 6.58 10.49
CA LEU A 154 -1.07 6.66 9.86
C LEU A 154 -0.97 7.90 8.98
N MET A 155 0.18 8.58 9.06
CA MET A 155 0.56 9.68 8.17
C MET A 155 1.95 9.40 7.61
N PRO A 156 2.17 9.57 6.29
CA PRO A 156 1.26 10.09 5.23
C PRO A 156 -0.02 9.28 5.07
N LEU A 157 -1.06 9.86 4.46
CA LEU A 157 -2.37 9.20 4.28
C LEU A 157 -2.28 7.93 3.42
N LYS A 158 -1.39 7.90 2.44
CA LYS A 158 -1.14 6.73 1.60
C LYS A 158 -0.16 5.76 2.27
N THR A 159 -0.49 5.37 3.51
CA THR A 159 0.24 4.40 4.32
C THR A 159 -0.72 3.36 4.87
N ALA A 160 -0.36 2.09 4.78
CA ALA A 160 -1.16 0.98 5.30
C ALA A 160 -0.33 0.04 6.16
N ALA A 161 -0.99 -0.56 7.16
CA ALA A 161 -0.45 -1.63 7.98
C ALA A 161 -0.99 -2.98 7.51
N LEU A 162 -0.10 -3.93 7.28
CA LEU A 162 -0.38 -5.24 6.70
C LEU A 162 0.21 -6.35 7.55
N ILE A 163 -0.50 -7.48 7.61
CA ILE A 163 0.02 -8.76 8.08
C ILE A 163 0.01 -9.74 6.90
N ILE A 164 1.13 -10.41 6.69
CA ILE A 164 1.35 -11.39 5.63
C ILE A 164 1.54 -12.76 6.28
N LYS A 165 0.63 -13.69 6.02
CA LYS A 165 0.78 -15.08 6.43
C LYS A 165 1.68 -15.81 5.45
N LEU A 166 2.62 -16.59 5.98
CA LEU A 166 3.65 -17.28 5.21
C LEU A 166 3.54 -18.80 5.35
N ASP A 167 3.90 -19.52 4.29
CA ASP A 167 3.95 -20.99 4.27
C ASP A 167 5.13 -21.46 3.41
N SER A 168 5.58 -22.68 3.67
CA SER A 168 6.59 -23.37 2.85
C SER A 168 6.07 -23.79 1.48
N GLN A 169 4.74 -23.87 1.31
CA GLN A 169 4.09 -24.26 0.07
C GLN A 169 3.38 -23.07 -0.58
N LYS A 170 3.69 -22.83 -1.84
CA LYS A 170 3.01 -21.79 -2.63
C LYS A 170 1.57 -22.19 -2.93
N GLN A 171 0.60 -21.38 -2.53
CA GLN A 171 -0.84 -21.63 -2.75
C GLN A 171 -1.42 -20.71 -3.83
N LYS A 172 -1.03 -19.45 -3.86
CA LYS A 172 -1.55 -18.42 -4.78
C LYS A 172 -0.40 -17.56 -5.32
N ASN A 173 -0.68 -16.79 -6.37
CA ASN A 173 0.22 -15.71 -6.79
C ASN A 173 0.01 -14.47 -5.93
N ILE A 174 1.06 -13.70 -5.67
CA ILE A 174 0.98 -12.46 -4.89
C ILE A 174 -0.07 -11.50 -5.45
N LYS A 175 -0.15 -11.37 -6.78
CA LYS A 175 -1.15 -10.53 -7.44
C LYS A 175 -2.60 -10.97 -7.15
N GLU A 176 -2.85 -12.27 -7.04
CA GLU A 176 -4.16 -12.80 -6.65
C GLU A 176 -4.47 -12.50 -5.19
N LEU A 177 -3.46 -12.54 -4.32
CA LEU A 177 -3.60 -12.15 -2.91
C LEU A 177 -3.92 -10.66 -2.77
N CYS A 178 -3.21 -9.78 -3.47
CA CYS A 178 -3.45 -8.35 -3.45
C CYS A 178 -4.83 -7.98 -4.03
N ASN A 179 -5.32 -8.71 -5.02
CA ASN A 179 -6.67 -8.49 -5.57
C ASN A 179 -7.80 -8.88 -4.60
N THR A 180 -7.53 -9.70 -3.59
CA THR A 180 -8.51 -10.01 -2.52
C THR A 180 -8.58 -8.91 -1.47
N LEU A 181 -7.56 -8.05 -1.38
CA LEU A 181 -7.59 -6.89 -0.49
C LEU A 181 -8.69 -5.93 -0.94
N SER A 182 -9.63 -5.68 -0.07
CA SER A 182 -10.67 -4.69 -0.30
C SER A 182 -10.04 -3.30 -0.21
N LEU A 183 -9.96 -2.56 -1.34
CA LEU A 183 -9.54 -1.16 -1.34
C LEU A 183 -10.62 -0.21 -0.78
N ILE A 184 -11.65 -0.76 -0.12
CA ILE A 184 -12.77 0.00 0.44
C ILE A 184 -12.37 0.69 1.76
N HIS A 185 -11.22 0.35 2.34
CA HIS A 185 -10.78 0.83 3.66
C HIS A 185 -9.69 1.91 3.62
N ILE A 186 -9.51 2.58 2.48
CA ILE A 186 -8.57 3.70 2.37
C ILE A 186 -9.32 4.99 2.06
#